data_2fafad1e487dda7b9bfc19b1d1bf2086
#
_entry.id   2fafad1e487dda7b9bfc19b1d1bf2086
#
_cell.length_a   1.000
_cell.length_b   1.000
_cell.length_c   1.000
_cell.angle_alpha   90.00
_cell.angle_beta   90.00
_cell.angle_gamma   90.00
#
_symmetry.space_group_name_H-M   'P 1'
#
loop_
_entity.id
_entity.type
_entity.pdbx_description
1 polymer ?
#
loop_
_entity_poly.entity_id
_entity_poly.type
_entity_poly.pdbx_seq_one_letter_code
_entity_poly.pdbx_strand_id
1 'polypeptide(L)'
;MRCLLVEDELLVAMLTEDFLGELGHDVVALASCVKDALASCSSSAIDFAVLDVNLGVENSFPVARCLEERNIPYIFVTGYGAAGVIDPYCSHPVLAKPFTASQLEAAIVCELERVRLLHPEVSV
;
A
#
# COMPACT_ATOMS: atom_id res chain seq x y z
N MET A 1 -7.28 -10.64 3.20
CA MET A 1 -5.88 -10.74 2.74
C MET A 1 -4.94 -10.15 3.80
N ARG A 2 -3.71 -10.57 3.81
CA ARG A 2 -2.69 -10.09 4.75
C ARG A 2 -2.07 -8.82 4.19
N CYS A 3 -2.08 -7.75 4.97
CA CYS A 3 -1.72 -6.42 4.49
C CYS A 3 -0.55 -5.83 5.28
N LEU A 4 0.37 -5.19 4.56
CA LEU A 4 1.36 -4.28 5.14
C LEU A 4 0.82 -2.86 5.02
N LEU A 5 0.80 -2.13 6.13
CA LEU A 5 0.41 -0.72 6.16
C LEU A 5 1.62 0.13 6.53
N VAL A 6 1.96 1.08 5.67
CA VAL A 6 3.09 2.00 5.89
C VAL A 6 2.54 3.42 5.98
N GLU A 7 2.57 3.98 7.20
CA GLU A 7 1.99 5.27 7.52
C GLU A 7 2.65 5.83 8.78
N ASP A 8 3.14 7.07 8.74
CA ASP A 8 3.79 7.70 9.88
C ASP A 8 2.85 8.49 10.80
N GLU A 9 1.65 8.83 10.30
CA GLU A 9 0.64 9.52 11.10
C GLU A 9 -0.25 8.52 11.83
N LEU A 10 -0.13 8.44 13.14
CA LEU A 10 -0.81 7.43 13.96
C LEU A 10 -2.33 7.41 13.74
N LEU A 11 -2.97 8.58 13.72
CA LEU A 11 -4.43 8.65 13.56
C LEU A 11 -4.88 8.14 12.19
N VAL A 12 -4.12 8.47 11.15
CA VAL A 12 -4.40 7.99 9.80
C VAL A 12 -4.18 6.48 9.71
N ALA A 13 -3.12 5.98 10.34
CA ALA A 13 -2.83 4.55 10.39
C ALA A 13 -3.96 3.78 11.06
N MET A 14 -4.45 4.27 12.20
CA MET A 14 -5.55 3.64 12.94
C MET A 14 -6.83 3.61 12.12
N LEU A 15 -7.17 4.72 11.47
CA LEU A 15 -8.36 4.81 10.61
C LEU A 15 -8.26 3.85 9.41
N THR A 16 -7.10 3.81 8.78
CA THR A 16 -6.86 2.92 7.64
C THR A 16 -6.94 1.46 8.07
N GLU A 17 -6.37 1.12 9.22
CA GLU A 17 -6.44 -0.22 9.79
C GLU A 17 -7.89 -0.63 10.05
N ASP A 18 -8.70 0.28 10.61
CA ASP A 18 -10.12 0.01 10.84
C ASP A 18 -10.87 -0.25 9.53
N PHE A 19 -10.61 0.56 8.50
CA PHE A 19 -11.21 0.36 7.19
C PHE A 19 -10.82 -0.99 6.59
N LEU A 20 -9.54 -1.35 6.67
CA LEU A 20 -9.06 -2.63 6.15
C LEU A 20 -9.72 -3.79 6.88
N GLY A 21 -9.89 -3.69 8.20
CA GLY A 21 -10.59 -4.69 8.99
C GLY A 21 -12.05 -4.85 8.59
N GLU A 22 -12.75 -3.75 8.34
CA GLU A 22 -14.14 -3.76 7.86
C GLU A 22 -14.27 -4.44 6.51
N LEU A 23 -13.23 -4.31 5.66
CA LEU A 23 -13.19 -4.92 4.32
C LEU A 23 -12.73 -6.38 4.36
N GLY A 24 -12.46 -6.93 5.53
CA GLY A 24 -12.07 -8.33 5.69
C GLY A 24 -10.58 -8.60 5.54
N HIS A 25 -9.74 -7.56 5.63
CA HIS A 25 -8.29 -7.69 5.53
C HIS A 25 -7.64 -7.61 6.91
N ASP A 26 -6.51 -8.30 7.08
CA ASP A 26 -5.73 -8.29 8.31
C ASP A 26 -4.45 -7.47 8.13
N VAL A 27 -4.26 -6.43 8.92
CA VAL A 27 -3.00 -5.70 8.96
C VAL A 27 -2.01 -6.51 9.79
N VAL A 28 -1.13 -7.24 9.12
CA VAL A 28 -0.16 -8.12 9.78
C VAL A 28 1.14 -7.40 10.12
N ALA A 29 1.37 -6.23 9.53
CA ALA A 29 2.53 -5.40 9.82
C ALA A 29 2.15 -3.94 9.62
N LEU A 30 2.56 -3.10 10.57
CA LEU A 30 2.40 -1.65 10.52
C LEU A 30 3.78 -1.04 10.68
N ALA A 31 4.20 -0.23 9.71
CA ALA A 31 5.49 0.44 9.74
C ALA A 31 5.31 1.94 9.60
N SER A 32 6.12 2.72 10.31
CA SER A 32 6.08 4.18 10.27
C SER A 32 7.29 4.78 9.57
N CYS A 33 8.24 3.97 9.14
CA CYS A 33 9.44 4.42 8.44
C CYS A 33 9.87 3.37 7.41
N VAL A 34 10.73 3.79 6.49
CA VAL A 34 11.22 2.93 5.40
C VAL A 34 11.93 1.70 5.93
N LYS A 35 12.80 1.88 6.92
CA LYS A 35 13.59 0.77 7.50
C LYS A 35 12.68 -0.36 8.01
N ASP A 36 11.67 -0.02 8.80
CA ASP A 36 10.76 -1.01 9.37
C ASP A 36 9.88 -1.63 8.30
N ALA A 37 9.45 -0.84 7.32
CA ALA A 37 8.66 -1.33 6.20
C ALA A 37 9.45 -2.33 5.35
N LEU A 38 10.71 -2.06 5.07
CA LEU A 38 11.58 -2.99 4.33
C LEU A 38 11.78 -4.29 5.09
N ALA A 39 11.97 -4.22 6.41
CA ALA A 39 12.10 -5.42 7.24
C ALA A 39 10.82 -6.26 7.19
N SER A 40 9.65 -5.63 7.27
CA SER A 40 8.36 -6.34 7.18
C SER A 40 8.13 -6.92 5.80
N CYS A 41 8.50 -6.20 4.75
CA CYS A 41 8.38 -6.67 3.37
C CYS A 41 9.18 -7.95 3.15
N SER A 42 10.36 -8.05 3.77
CA SER A 42 11.26 -9.19 3.59
C SER A 42 10.88 -10.40 4.46
N SER A 43 10.31 -10.18 5.64
CA SER A 43 10.13 -11.22 6.65
C SER A 43 8.69 -11.71 6.81
N SER A 44 7.71 -10.94 6.37
CA SER A 44 6.29 -11.25 6.59
C SER A 44 5.64 -11.78 5.32
N ALA A 45 4.64 -12.66 5.51
CA ALA A 45 3.80 -13.11 4.40
C ALA A 45 2.75 -12.02 4.14
N ILE A 46 2.89 -11.30 3.04
CA ILE A 46 2.07 -10.14 2.69
C ILE A 46 1.42 -10.38 1.34
N ASP A 47 0.10 -10.14 1.26
CA ASP A 47 -0.66 -10.28 0.03
C ASP A 47 -0.78 -8.96 -0.73
N PHE A 48 -0.81 -7.83 -0.01
CA PHE A 48 -0.78 -6.50 -0.62
C PHE A 48 -0.32 -5.47 0.43
N ALA A 49 -0.04 -4.26 -0.03
CA ALA A 49 0.41 -3.18 0.86
C ALA A 49 -0.30 -1.86 0.54
N VAL A 50 -0.42 -1.04 1.58
CA VAL A 50 -0.92 0.34 1.49
C VAL A 50 0.20 1.25 1.95
N LEU A 51 0.68 2.12 1.07
CA LEU A 51 1.86 2.96 1.29
C LEU A 51 1.51 4.44 1.28
N ASP A 52 1.76 5.13 2.38
CA ASP A 52 1.80 6.59 2.34
C ASP A 52 3.04 7.00 1.53
N VAL A 53 2.87 7.90 0.57
CA VAL A 53 3.99 8.38 -0.25
C VAL A 53 5.04 9.08 0.60
N ASN A 54 4.60 9.94 1.52
CA ASN A 54 5.50 10.74 2.36
C ASN A 54 5.54 10.20 3.79
N LEU A 55 6.74 9.86 4.25
CA LEU A 55 7.01 9.36 5.59
C LEU A 55 7.97 10.34 6.30
N GLY A 56 7.45 11.55 6.62
CA GLY A 56 8.28 12.61 7.18
C GLY A 56 9.28 13.13 6.15
N VAL A 57 10.58 12.98 6.42
CA VAL A 57 11.63 13.39 5.50
C VAL A 57 11.94 12.34 4.43
N GLU A 58 11.39 11.14 4.59
CA GLU A 58 11.56 10.04 3.64
C GLU A 58 10.37 9.93 2.72
N ASN A 59 10.53 9.18 1.61
CA ASN A 59 9.40 8.73 0.80
C ASN A 59 9.36 7.20 0.81
N SER A 60 8.23 6.62 0.43
CA SER A 60 8.03 5.18 0.48
C SER A 60 8.45 4.45 -0.81
N PHE A 61 9.07 5.13 -1.77
CA PHE A 61 9.45 4.50 -3.03
C PHE A 61 10.44 3.33 -2.87
N PRO A 62 11.39 3.33 -1.94
CA PRO A 62 12.20 2.14 -1.69
C PRO A 62 11.37 0.92 -1.28
N VAL A 63 10.30 1.14 -0.53
CA VAL A 63 9.37 0.07 -0.14
C VAL A 63 8.60 -0.43 -1.36
N ALA A 64 8.10 0.49 -2.19
CA ALA A 64 7.42 0.15 -3.44
C ALA A 64 8.31 -0.70 -4.33
N ARG A 65 9.58 -0.34 -4.45
CA ARG A 65 10.55 -1.12 -5.22
C ARG A 65 10.71 -2.53 -4.68
N CYS A 66 10.80 -2.69 -3.37
CA CYS A 66 10.89 -4.01 -2.74
C CYS A 66 9.65 -4.86 -3.06
N LEU A 67 8.46 -4.25 -2.98
CA LEU A 67 7.20 -4.93 -3.29
C LEU A 67 7.13 -5.33 -4.76
N GLU A 68 7.58 -4.44 -5.67
CA GLU A 68 7.64 -4.73 -7.11
C GLU A 68 8.54 -5.95 -7.37
N GLU A 69 9.72 -6.00 -6.75
CA GLU A 69 10.65 -7.11 -6.92
C GLU A 69 10.08 -8.44 -6.43
N ARG A 70 9.16 -8.39 -5.48
CA ARG A 70 8.51 -9.57 -4.92
C ARG A 70 7.13 -9.85 -5.53
N ASN A 71 6.72 -9.08 -6.51
CA ASN A 71 5.40 -9.18 -7.17
C ASN A 71 4.24 -9.06 -6.17
N ILE A 72 4.39 -8.19 -5.17
CA ILE A 72 3.34 -7.93 -4.19
C ILE A 72 2.58 -6.67 -4.63
N PRO A 73 1.24 -6.76 -4.81
CA PRO A 73 0.43 -5.59 -5.17
C PRO A 73 0.47 -4.53 -4.07
N TYR A 74 0.41 -3.27 -4.47
CA TYR A 74 0.36 -2.17 -3.50
C TYR A 74 -0.34 -0.95 -4.10
N ILE A 75 -0.85 -0.10 -3.22
CA ILE A 75 -1.43 1.19 -3.58
C ILE A 75 -0.74 2.29 -2.80
N PHE A 76 -0.79 3.52 -3.34
CA PHE A 76 -0.28 4.70 -2.65
C PHE A 76 -1.42 5.49 -2.03
N VAL A 77 -1.12 6.14 -0.91
CA VAL A 77 -1.99 7.10 -0.25
C VAL A 77 -1.21 8.39 -0.08
N THR A 78 -1.80 9.54 -0.41
CA THR A 78 -1.10 10.81 -0.32
C THR A 78 -2.07 11.98 -0.10
N GLY A 79 -1.61 13.01 0.61
CA GLY A 79 -2.32 14.28 0.73
C GLY A 79 -2.17 15.18 -0.49
N TYR A 80 -1.29 14.82 -1.43
CA TYR A 80 -0.96 15.64 -2.60
C TYR A 80 -1.49 15.07 -3.92
N GLY A 81 -2.28 13.99 -3.87
CA GLY A 81 -2.78 13.31 -5.06
C GLY A 81 -1.66 12.64 -5.86
N ALA A 82 -1.93 12.34 -7.13
CA ALA A 82 -1.00 11.60 -7.98
C ALA A 82 0.27 12.38 -8.34
N ALA A 83 0.29 13.71 -8.14
CA ALA A 83 1.41 14.56 -8.52
C ALA A 83 2.71 14.22 -7.76
N GLY A 84 2.63 13.57 -6.59
CA GLY A 84 3.79 13.17 -5.82
C GLY A 84 4.37 11.81 -6.22
N VAL A 85 3.74 11.09 -7.13
CA VAL A 85 4.15 9.74 -7.53
C VAL A 85 4.91 9.81 -8.84
N ILE A 86 6.13 9.27 -8.84
CA ILE A 86 7.02 9.28 -10.01
C ILE A 86 6.98 7.93 -10.74
N ASP A 87 7.41 7.92 -12.01
CA ASP A 87 7.63 6.67 -12.74
C ASP A 87 8.73 5.86 -12.04
N PRO A 88 8.63 4.53 -12.05
CA PRO A 88 7.62 3.68 -12.70
C PRO A 88 6.37 3.42 -11.87
N TYR A 89 6.18 4.14 -10.77
CA TYR A 89 5.15 3.84 -9.78
C TYR A 89 3.79 4.46 -10.10
N CYS A 90 3.72 5.38 -11.06
CA CYS A 90 2.50 6.11 -11.38
C CYS A 90 1.39 5.24 -11.99
N SER A 91 1.69 4.00 -12.39
CA SER A 91 0.68 3.07 -12.89
C SER A 91 -0.15 2.43 -11.77
N HIS A 92 0.31 2.53 -10.54
CA HIS A 92 -0.44 2.02 -9.39
C HIS A 92 -1.50 3.02 -8.94
N PRO A 93 -2.63 2.55 -8.37
CA PRO A 93 -3.64 3.46 -7.84
C PRO A 93 -3.06 4.37 -6.77
N VAL A 94 -3.47 5.63 -6.81
CA VAL A 94 -3.10 6.64 -5.82
C VAL A 94 -4.38 7.16 -5.19
N LEU A 95 -4.51 6.99 -3.88
CA LEU A 95 -5.68 7.36 -3.12
C LEU A 95 -5.41 8.65 -2.35
N ALA A 96 -6.23 9.69 -2.58
CA ALA A 96 -6.07 10.97 -1.91
C ALA A 96 -6.63 10.93 -0.49
N LYS A 97 -5.94 11.53 0.46
CA LYS A 97 -6.42 11.72 1.83
C LYS A 97 -7.29 12.99 1.90
N PRO A 98 -8.37 13.01 2.69
CA PRO A 98 -8.97 11.88 3.38
C PRO A 98 -9.75 10.97 2.40
N PHE A 99 -9.87 9.71 2.74
CA PHE A 99 -10.58 8.74 1.90
C PHE A 99 -11.59 7.96 2.74
N THR A 100 -12.57 7.34 2.04
CA THR A 100 -13.56 6.47 2.67
C THR A 100 -13.16 5.01 2.52
N ALA A 101 -13.82 4.14 3.29
CA ALA A 101 -13.62 2.69 3.16
C ALA A 101 -13.94 2.21 1.74
N SER A 102 -14.99 2.76 1.12
CA SER A 102 -15.37 2.42 -0.27
C SER A 102 -14.31 2.82 -1.27
N GLN A 103 -13.69 3.98 -1.10
CA GLN A 103 -12.61 4.43 -1.97
C GLN A 103 -11.36 3.55 -1.81
N LEU A 104 -11.06 3.17 -0.57
CA LEU A 104 -9.95 2.25 -0.29
C LEU A 104 -10.20 0.90 -0.95
N GLU A 105 -11.41 0.34 -0.81
CA GLU A 105 -11.76 -0.92 -1.45
C GLU A 105 -11.60 -0.85 -2.96
N ALA A 106 -12.10 0.22 -3.59
CA ALA A 106 -12.00 0.41 -5.04
C ALA A 106 -10.55 0.45 -5.51
N ALA A 107 -9.67 1.13 -4.76
CA ALA A 107 -8.25 1.19 -5.09
C ALA A 107 -7.59 -0.19 -4.98
N ILE A 108 -7.90 -0.94 -3.94
CA ILE A 108 -7.37 -2.30 -3.74
C ILE A 108 -7.81 -3.22 -4.88
N VAL A 109 -9.10 -3.21 -5.21
CA VAL A 109 -9.65 -4.04 -6.29
C VAL A 109 -9.00 -3.67 -7.62
N CYS A 110 -8.83 -2.38 -7.90
CA CYS A 110 -8.17 -1.89 -9.11
C CYS A 110 -6.74 -2.42 -9.22
N GLU A 111 -5.98 -2.38 -8.13
CA GLU A 111 -4.60 -2.88 -8.13
C GLU A 111 -4.54 -4.40 -8.30
N LEU A 112 -5.40 -5.15 -7.62
CA LEU A 112 -5.43 -6.61 -7.74
C LEU A 112 -5.79 -7.04 -9.17
N GLU A 113 -6.73 -6.35 -9.82
CA GLU A 113 -7.08 -6.59 -11.22
C GLU A 113 -5.90 -6.29 -12.14
N ARG A 114 -5.21 -5.17 -11.92
CA ARG A 114 -4.04 -4.77 -12.72
C ARG A 114 -2.95 -5.84 -12.65
N VAL A 115 -2.64 -6.31 -11.45
CA VAL A 115 -1.61 -7.34 -11.23
C VAL A 115 -2.02 -8.66 -11.88
N ARG A 116 -3.29 -9.03 -11.75
CA ARG A 116 -3.81 -10.26 -12.37
C ARG A 116 -3.66 -10.23 -13.90
N LEU A 117 -3.93 -9.08 -14.52
CA LEU A 117 -3.81 -8.92 -15.98
C LEU A 117 -2.35 -8.93 -16.45
N LEU A 118 -1.44 -8.39 -15.64
CA LEU A 118 -0.01 -8.35 -15.98
C LEU A 118 0.69 -9.68 -15.68
N HIS A 119 0.20 -10.42 -14.69
CA HIS A 119 0.81 -11.67 -14.22
C HIS A 119 -0.26 -12.76 -14.12
N PRO A 120 -0.78 -13.24 -15.26
CA PRO A 120 -1.87 -14.23 -15.24
C PRO A 120 -1.48 -15.57 -14.61
N GLU A 121 -0.19 -15.86 -14.49
CA GLU A 121 0.33 -17.06 -13.81
C GLU A 121 0.25 -16.96 -12.30
N VAL A 122 0.04 -15.75 -11.74
CA VAL A 122 -0.09 -15.57 -10.30
C VAL A 122 -1.54 -15.84 -9.91
N SER A 123 -1.74 -16.90 -9.14
CA SER A 123 -3.06 -17.26 -8.63
C SER A 123 -3.41 -16.42 -7.41
N VAL A 124 -4.52 -15.74 -7.46
CA VAL A 124 -4.99 -14.89 -6.37
C VAL A 124 -6.18 -15.54 -5.69
#